data_6066d57de23bf6e0d9439fd135fa22e6
#
_entry.id   6066d57de23bf6e0d9439fd135fa22e6
#
_cell.length_a   1.000
_cell.length_b   1.000
_cell.length_c   1.000
_cell.angle_alpha   90.00
_cell.angle_beta   90.00
_cell.angle_gamma   90.00
#
_symmetry.space_group_name_H-M   'P 1'
#
loop_
_entity.id
_entity.type
_entity.pdbx_description
1 polymer ?
#
loop_
_entity_poly.entity_id
_entity_poly.type
_entity_poly.pdbx_seq_one_letter_code
_entity_poly.pdbx_strand_id
1 'polypeptide(L)'
;MRSRMMQGIGRGLLLVLAALALAGCPSSQQEKSRGETLKQYETIVRWSQWDAAADFIAPEYLEEHPITRLQMDRLRLFRVTAYEVRSTGVFDEGMTVRQTVEIRLFNTHQAVERAIIDDQLWRYDVDLKRWLLYSGLPDPTQRH
;
A
#
# COMPACT_ATOMS: atom_id res chain seq x y z
N MET A 1 -67.91 19.55 8.10
CA MET A 1 -66.84 20.06 7.23
C MET A 1 -65.65 20.47 8.09
N ARG A 2 -64.73 19.60 8.34
CA ARG A 2 -63.34 19.91 8.84
C ARG A 2 -62.62 18.58 9.07
N SER A 3 -61.35 18.51 8.63
CA SER A 3 -60.35 17.44 8.86
C SER A 3 -60.26 16.36 7.82
N ARG A 4 -59.66 16.71 6.69
CA ARG A 4 -58.94 15.73 5.83
C ARG A 4 -57.76 16.46 5.18
N MET A 5 -56.79 16.91 5.98
CA MET A 5 -55.61 17.53 5.39
C MET A 5 -54.38 17.50 6.35
N MET A 6 -54.02 16.33 6.87
CA MET A 6 -52.79 16.19 7.68
C MET A 6 -52.29 14.73 7.71
N GLN A 7 -52.25 14.01 6.59
CA GLN A 7 -51.65 12.67 6.54
C GLN A 7 -50.61 12.45 5.41
N GLY A 8 -50.18 13.53 4.73
CA GLY A 8 -49.28 13.41 3.59
C GLY A 8 -47.80 13.70 3.87
N ILE A 9 -47.44 14.37 4.99
CA ILE A 9 -46.09 14.91 5.19
C ILE A 9 -45.15 13.95 5.92
N GLY A 10 -45.69 12.97 6.66
CA GLY A 10 -44.88 12.02 7.45
C GLY A 10 -44.19 10.90 6.65
N ARG A 11 -44.74 10.55 5.47
CA ARG A 11 -44.21 9.42 4.69
C ARG A 11 -43.05 9.79 3.77
N GLY A 12 -42.99 11.05 3.35
CA GLY A 12 -41.87 11.53 2.50
C GLY A 12 -40.54 11.74 3.25
N LEU A 13 -40.63 12.15 4.52
CA LEU A 13 -39.47 12.42 5.35
C LEU A 13 -38.75 11.15 5.81
N LEU A 14 -39.46 10.06 6.03
CA LEU A 14 -38.90 8.75 6.41
C LEU A 14 -38.12 8.06 5.28
N LEU A 15 -38.52 8.27 4.02
CA LEU A 15 -37.83 7.70 2.86
C LEU A 15 -36.52 8.44 2.50
N VAL A 16 -36.42 9.73 2.83
CA VAL A 16 -35.18 10.49 2.60
C VAL A 16 -34.11 10.15 3.64
N LEU A 17 -34.49 9.86 4.88
CA LEU A 17 -33.53 9.44 5.93
C LEU A 17 -32.96 8.04 5.71
N ALA A 18 -33.70 7.14 5.04
CA ALA A 18 -33.21 5.78 4.74
C ALA A 18 -32.21 5.73 3.58
N ALA A 19 -32.18 6.74 2.71
CA ALA A 19 -31.25 6.80 1.57
C ALA A 19 -29.85 7.29 1.96
N LEU A 20 -29.67 7.94 3.12
CA LEU A 20 -28.36 8.43 3.59
C LEU A 20 -27.53 7.37 4.33
N ALA A 21 -28.09 6.20 4.65
CA ALA A 21 -27.39 5.16 5.42
C ALA A 21 -26.55 4.20 4.57
N LEU A 22 -26.54 4.33 3.23
CA LEU A 22 -25.82 3.43 2.31
C LEU A 22 -24.55 4.05 1.71
N ALA A 23 -24.16 5.25 2.12
CA ALA A 23 -22.84 5.77 1.83
C ALA A 23 -21.83 5.07 2.76
N GLY A 24 -21.42 3.85 2.41
CA GLY A 24 -20.31 3.17 3.06
C GLY A 24 -19.13 4.11 3.12
N CYS A 25 -18.56 4.35 4.32
CA CYS A 25 -17.47 5.28 4.54
C CYS A 25 -16.34 4.97 3.55
N PRO A 26 -15.89 5.94 2.71
CA PRO A 26 -14.76 5.75 1.81
C PRO A 26 -13.47 5.33 2.55
N SER A 27 -13.36 5.63 3.84
CA SER A 27 -12.26 5.21 4.71
C SER A 27 -12.13 3.70 4.88
N SER A 28 -13.21 2.93 4.95
CA SER A 28 -13.16 1.49 5.16
C SER A 28 -12.65 0.72 3.94
N GLN A 29 -13.01 1.15 2.74
CA GLN A 29 -12.55 0.55 1.49
C GLN A 29 -11.06 0.85 1.25
N GLN A 30 -10.63 2.07 1.54
CA GLN A 30 -9.24 2.48 1.43
C GLN A 30 -8.35 1.71 2.42
N GLU A 31 -8.81 1.54 3.67
CA GLU A 31 -8.11 0.76 4.68
C GLU A 31 -7.97 -0.71 4.29
N LYS A 32 -9.02 -1.32 3.76
CA LYS A 32 -8.99 -2.69 3.24
C LYS A 32 -7.99 -2.80 2.08
N SER A 33 -8.07 -1.91 1.10
CA SER A 33 -7.17 -1.85 -0.05
C SER A 33 -5.71 -1.65 0.39
N ARG A 34 -5.44 -0.87 1.46
CA ARG A 34 -4.12 -0.74 2.07
C ARG A 34 -3.56 -2.07 2.53
N GLY A 35 -4.32 -2.78 3.36
CA GLY A 35 -3.89 -4.08 3.88
C GLY A 35 -3.61 -5.10 2.77
N GLU A 36 -4.46 -5.14 1.76
CA GLU A 36 -4.29 -6.01 0.60
C GLU A 36 -3.01 -5.67 -0.19
N THR A 37 -2.77 -4.38 -0.46
CA THR A 37 -1.58 -3.93 -1.21
C THR A 37 -0.29 -4.23 -0.46
N LEU A 38 -0.20 -3.88 0.83
CA LEU A 38 0.99 -4.16 1.64
C LEU A 38 1.27 -5.66 1.72
N LYS A 39 0.23 -6.48 1.88
CA LYS A 39 0.36 -7.94 1.91
C LYS A 39 0.79 -8.52 0.57
N GLN A 40 0.29 -7.99 -0.53
CA GLN A 40 0.68 -8.39 -1.88
C GLN A 40 2.15 -8.05 -2.13
N TYR A 41 2.58 -6.84 -1.77
CA TYR A 41 3.98 -6.42 -1.90
C TYR A 41 4.92 -7.29 -1.06
N GLU A 42 4.59 -7.55 0.22
CA GLU A 42 5.31 -8.49 1.07
C GLU A 42 5.49 -9.84 0.37
N THR A 43 4.41 -10.39 -0.18
CA THR A 43 4.45 -11.70 -0.87
C THR A 43 5.39 -11.67 -2.07
N ILE A 44 5.30 -10.64 -2.90
CA ILE A 44 6.14 -10.47 -4.10
C ILE A 44 7.62 -10.36 -3.72
N VAL A 45 7.95 -9.54 -2.72
CA VAL A 45 9.33 -9.37 -2.22
C VAL A 45 9.85 -10.67 -1.60
N ARG A 46 9.06 -11.36 -0.79
CA ARG A 46 9.43 -12.65 -0.19
C ARG A 46 9.79 -13.70 -1.24
N TRP A 47 9.12 -13.70 -2.39
CA TRP A 47 9.44 -14.57 -3.52
C TRP A 47 10.53 -14.01 -4.44
N SER A 48 11.14 -12.88 -4.06
CA SER A 48 12.21 -12.21 -4.83
C SER A 48 11.79 -11.87 -6.28
N GLN A 49 10.51 -11.52 -6.45
CA GLN A 49 9.94 -11.12 -7.74
C GLN A 49 10.14 -9.61 -7.93
N TRP A 50 11.39 -9.21 -8.13
CA TRP A 50 11.81 -7.80 -8.14
C TRP A 50 11.16 -6.97 -9.24
N ASP A 51 10.95 -7.54 -10.42
CA ASP A 51 10.26 -6.85 -11.52
C ASP A 51 8.80 -6.53 -11.14
N ALA A 52 8.09 -7.48 -10.54
CA ALA A 52 6.73 -7.26 -10.05
C ALA A 52 6.68 -6.29 -8.85
N ALA A 53 7.71 -6.26 -8.01
CA ALA A 53 7.81 -5.28 -6.92
C ALA A 53 7.98 -3.85 -7.45
N ALA A 54 8.66 -3.66 -8.59
CA ALA A 54 8.83 -2.36 -9.23
C ALA A 54 7.50 -1.77 -9.71
N ASP A 55 6.49 -2.57 -10.03
CA ASP A 55 5.16 -2.12 -10.47
C ASP A 55 4.37 -1.38 -9.39
N PHE A 56 4.81 -1.45 -8.13
CA PHE A 56 4.21 -0.70 -7.02
C PHE A 56 4.77 0.70 -6.87
N ILE A 57 5.89 1.02 -7.51
CA ILE A 57 6.54 2.32 -7.34
C ILE A 57 5.75 3.40 -8.07
N ALA A 58 5.59 4.55 -7.42
CA ALA A 58 4.92 5.69 -7.99
C ALA A 58 5.65 6.20 -9.25
N PRO A 59 4.94 6.49 -10.35
CA PRO A 59 5.54 7.03 -11.56
C PRO A 59 6.37 8.29 -11.30
N GLU A 60 5.86 9.21 -10.48
CA GLU A 60 6.56 10.46 -10.12
C GLU A 60 7.88 10.18 -9.39
N TYR A 61 7.90 9.15 -8.54
CA TYR A 61 9.13 8.74 -7.87
C TYR A 61 10.15 8.20 -8.87
N LEU A 62 9.72 7.43 -9.88
CA LEU A 62 10.59 6.88 -10.92
C LEU A 62 11.14 7.95 -11.87
N GLU A 63 10.43 9.06 -12.07
CA GLU A 63 10.93 10.19 -12.87
C GLU A 63 12.17 10.82 -12.23
N GLU A 64 12.16 10.94 -10.89
CA GLU A 64 13.29 11.51 -10.11
C GLU A 64 14.36 10.46 -9.77
N HIS A 65 13.93 9.20 -9.61
CA HIS A 65 14.77 8.08 -9.15
C HIS A 65 14.59 6.87 -10.08
N PRO A 66 15.05 6.93 -11.35
CA PRO A 66 14.86 5.84 -12.28
C PRO A 66 15.63 4.59 -11.85
N ILE A 67 14.97 3.44 -11.91
CA ILE A 67 15.63 2.15 -11.66
C ILE A 67 16.46 1.80 -12.90
N THR A 68 17.77 1.74 -12.73
CA THR A 68 18.66 1.34 -13.81
C THR A 68 18.65 -0.16 -14.04
N ARG A 69 18.97 -0.58 -15.27
CA ARG A 69 19.13 -1.99 -15.59
C ARG A 69 20.13 -2.68 -14.65
N LEU A 70 21.23 -1.99 -14.31
CA LEU A 70 22.25 -2.52 -13.42
C LEU A 70 21.71 -2.77 -12.00
N GLN A 71 20.85 -1.88 -11.49
CA GLN A 71 20.19 -2.08 -10.19
C GLN A 71 19.28 -3.31 -10.21
N MET A 72 18.46 -3.48 -11.26
CA MET A 72 17.61 -4.66 -11.40
C MET A 72 18.42 -5.95 -11.55
N ASP A 73 19.46 -5.94 -12.35
CA ASP A 73 20.35 -7.10 -12.53
C ASP A 73 21.01 -7.50 -11.20
N ARG A 74 21.41 -6.52 -10.38
CA ARG A 74 21.94 -6.78 -9.03
C ARG A 74 20.87 -7.36 -8.09
N LEU A 75 19.67 -6.80 -8.08
CA LEU A 75 18.56 -7.31 -7.25
C LEU A 75 18.25 -8.77 -7.58
N ARG A 76 18.24 -9.14 -8.84
CA ARG A 76 17.98 -10.52 -9.29
C ARG A 76 18.97 -11.56 -8.76
N LEU A 77 20.16 -11.12 -8.30
CA LEU A 77 21.13 -11.99 -7.63
C LEU A 77 20.75 -12.31 -6.18
N PHE A 78 19.77 -11.62 -5.61
CA PHE A 78 19.37 -11.81 -4.22
C PHE A 78 18.09 -12.61 -4.09
N ARG A 79 18.09 -13.50 -3.09
CA ARG A 79 16.91 -14.27 -2.66
C ARG A 79 16.57 -13.89 -1.23
N VAL A 80 15.30 -13.57 -1.02
CA VAL A 80 14.76 -13.22 0.29
C VAL A 80 14.45 -14.49 1.05
N THR A 81 14.89 -14.55 2.30
CA THR A 81 14.64 -15.67 3.24
C THR A 81 13.62 -15.29 4.30
N ALA A 82 13.55 -14.00 4.68
CA ALA A 82 12.55 -13.51 5.62
C ALA A 82 12.17 -12.05 5.31
N TYR A 83 10.93 -11.70 5.65
CA TYR A 83 10.38 -10.34 5.56
C TYR A 83 9.62 -10.11 6.86
N GLU A 84 10.11 -9.20 7.71
CA GLU A 84 9.56 -8.95 9.03
C GLU A 84 9.22 -7.47 9.20
N VAL A 85 7.94 -7.16 9.32
CA VAL A 85 7.50 -5.79 9.61
C VAL A 85 7.86 -5.45 11.06
N ARG A 86 8.72 -4.45 11.25
CA ARG A 86 9.18 -3.98 12.56
C ARG A 86 8.27 -2.89 13.13
N SER A 87 7.81 -1.99 12.27
CA SER A 87 6.88 -0.92 12.66
C SER A 87 6.01 -0.48 11.49
N THR A 88 4.84 0.02 11.80
CA THR A 88 3.92 0.62 10.84
C THR A 88 3.25 1.83 11.47
N GLY A 89 3.32 2.99 10.80
CA GLY A 89 2.62 4.21 11.17
C GLY A 89 1.68 4.65 10.05
N VAL A 90 0.49 5.12 10.42
CA VAL A 90 -0.52 5.66 9.49
C VAL A 90 -0.67 7.14 9.75
N PHE A 91 -0.62 7.95 8.69
CA PHE A 91 -0.60 9.41 8.73
C PHE A 91 -1.60 9.97 7.72
N ASP A 92 -1.78 11.29 7.75
CA ASP A 92 -2.59 12.04 6.78
C ASP A 92 -3.99 11.45 6.61
N GLU A 93 -4.70 11.28 7.74
CA GLU A 93 -6.07 10.72 7.77
C GLU A 93 -6.19 9.36 7.07
N GLY A 94 -5.12 8.56 7.09
CA GLY A 94 -5.08 7.25 6.48
C GLY A 94 -4.54 7.20 5.05
N MET A 95 -4.09 8.34 4.49
CA MET A 95 -3.59 8.45 3.11
C MET A 95 -2.11 8.11 2.96
N THR A 96 -1.37 8.07 4.05
CA THR A 96 0.07 7.80 4.06
C THR A 96 0.39 6.71 5.06
N VAL A 97 1.26 5.77 4.69
CA VAL A 97 1.81 4.74 5.57
C VAL A 97 3.33 4.78 5.51
N ARG A 98 3.96 4.75 6.67
CA ARG A 98 5.39 4.47 6.81
C ARG A 98 5.55 3.11 7.47
N GLN A 99 6.34 2.25 6.86
CA GLN A 99 6.58 0.90 7.35
C GLN A 99 8.09 0.63 7.34
N THR A 100 8.63 0.23 8.48
CA THR A 100 10.03 -0.26 8.58
C THR A 100 10.00 -1.77 8.56
N VAL A 101 10.74 -2.36 7.63
CA VAL A 101 10.79 -3.80 7.40
C VAL A 101 12.23 -4.28 7.51
N GLU A 102 12.45 -5.35 8.25
CA GLU A 102 13.70 -6.11 8.19
C GLU A 102 13.57 -7.21 7.15
N ILE A 103 14.44 -7.19 6.16
CA ILE A 103 14.49 -8.20 5.10
C ILE A 103 15.79 -8.98 5.26
N ARG A 104 15.68 -10.31 5.43
CA ARG A 104 16.85 -11.20 5.34
C ARG A 104 16.94 -11.77 3.93
N LEU A 105 18.15 -11.74 3.38
CA LEU A 105 18.41 -12.15 2.02
C LEU A 105 19.86 -12.63 1.87
N PHE A 106 20.11 -13.39 0.82
CA PHE A 106 21.47 -13.81 0.46
C PHE A 106 21.72 -13.61 -1.04
N ASN A 107 22.98 -13.38 -1.38
CA ASN A 107 23.43 -13.38 -2.77
C ASN A 107 23.60 -14.82 -3.25
N THR A 108 23.01 -15.18 -4.39
CA THR A 108 23.05 -16.54 -4.94
C THR A 108 24.46 -17.06 -5.24
N HIS A 109 25.43 -16.16 -5.43
CA HIS A 109 26.83 -16.55 -5.67
C HIS A 109 27.66 -16.74 -4.40
N GLN A 110 27.25 -16.14 -3.28
CA GLN A 110 28.04 -16.12 -2.04
C GLN A 110 27.40 -16.94 -0.92
N ALA A 111 26.10 -17.23 -1.01
CA ALA A 111 25.30 -17.96 -0.03
C ALA A 111 25.42 -17.46 1.43
N VAL A 112 25.82 -16.19 1.62
CA VAL A 112 25.89 -15.53 2.93
C VAL A 112 24.63 -14.71 3.15
N GLU A 113 23.86 -15.09 4.16
CA GLU A 113 22.66 -14.36 4.57
C GLU A 113 23.05 -13.09 5.32
N ARG A 114 22.32 -12.02 5.05
CA ARG A 114 22.39 -10.74 5.77
C ARG A 114 21.01 -10.14 5.94
N ALA A 115 20.87 -9.24 6.91
CA ALA A 115 19.68 -8.43 7.10
C ALA A 115 19.90 -7.02 6.54
N ILE A 116 18.86 -6.45 5.98
CA ILE A 116 18.77 -5.04 5.59
C ILE A 116 17.52 -4.44 6.20
N ILE A 117 17.51 -3.12 6.38
CA ILE A 117 16.32 -2.37 6.79
C ILE A 117 15.77 -1.65 5.57
N ASP A 118 14.51 -1.86 5.30
CA ASP A 118 13.76 -1.24 4.21
C ASP A 118 12.69 -0.32 4.81
N ASP A 119 12.92 0.99 4.68
CA ASP A 119 12.00 2.01 5.14
C ASP A 119 11.07 2.40 3.99
N GLN A 120 9.84 1.92 4.05
CA GLN A 120 8.83 2.07 3.02
C GLN A 120 7.94 3.28 3.28
N LEU A 121 7.70 4.07 2.25
CA LEU A 121 6.73 5.15 2.22
C LEU A 121 5.65 4.83 1.19
N TRP A 122 4.44 4.63 1.67
CA TRP A 122 3.26 4.35 0.85
C TRP A 122 2.30 5.52 0.88
N ARG A 123 1.76 5.88 -0.29
CA ARG A 123 0.70 6.90 -0.40
C ARG A 123 -0.45 6.38 -1.24
N TYR A 124 -1.65 6.74 -0.85
CA TYR A 124 -2.85 6.42 -1.62
C TYR A 124 -3.02 7.45 -2.74
N ASP A 125 -3.03 6.97 -3.97
CA ASP A 125 -3.36 7.78 -5.14
C ASP A 125 -4.87 7.77 -5.34
N VAL A 126 -5.49 8.95 -5.24
CA VAL A 126 -6.94 9.13 -5.31
C VAL A 126 -7.47 8.93 -6.73
N ASP A 127 -6.70 9.33 -7.73
CA ASP A 127 -7.09 9.25 -9.14
C ASP A 127 -7.00 7.81 -9.64
N LEU A 128 -5.91 7.13 -9.31
CA LEU A 128 -5.70 5.72 -9.65
C LEU A 128 -6.39 4.75 -8.67
N LYS A 129 -6.90 5.25 -7.54
CA LYS A 129 -7.54 4.47 -6.46
C LYS A 129 -6.68 3.30 -5.97
N ARG A 130 -5.38 3.52 -5.83
CA ARG A 130 -4.41 2.50 -5.42
C ARG A 130 -3.30 3.06 -4.53
N TRP A 131 -2.69 2.19 -3.75
CA TRP A 131 -1.51 2.51 -2.97
C TRP A 131 -0.26 2.40 -3.83
N LEU A 132 0.63 3.38 -3.74
CA LEU A 132 1.89 3.45 -4.46
C LEU A 132 3.06 3.62 -3.50
N LEU A 133 4.21 3.04 -3.86
CA LEU A 133 5.45 3.09 -3.10
C LEU A 133 6.30 4.29 -3.54
N TYR A 134 6.70 5.13 -2.58
CA TYR A 134 7.50 6.34 -2.79
C TYR A 134 8.90 6.25 -2.18
N SER A 135 9.41 5.07 -1.88
CA SER A 135 10.74 4.84 -1.30
C SER A 135 11.66 3.98 -2.17
N GLY A 136 11.19 3.54 -3.33
CA GLY A 136 11.93 2.65 -4.20
C GLY A 136 11.94 1.19 -3.74
N LEU A 137 12.74 0.36 -4.40
CA LEU A 137 12.95 -1.04 -4.04
C LEU A 137 13.95 -1.18 -2.89
N PRO A 138 13.91 -2.29 -2.13
CA PRO A 138 14.93 -2.59 -1.13
C PRO A 138 16.34 -2.55 -1.72
N ASP A 139 17.28 -1.92 -0.99
CA ASP A 139 18.68 -1.86 -1.40
C ASP A 139 19.52 -2.97 -0.72
N PRO A 140 19.87 -4.05 -1.44
CA PRO A 140 20.64 -5.13 -0.88
C PRO A 140 22.10 -4.77 -0.60
N THR A 141 22.56 -3.57 -0.98
CA THR A 141 23.94 -3.12 -0.75
C THR A 141 24.12 -2.34 0.55
N GLN A 142 23.02 -2.04 1.25
CA GLN A 142 23.11 -1.35 2.54
C GLN A 142 24.03 -2.12 3.50
N ARG A 143 24.93 -1.36 4.14
CA ARG A 143 25.77 -1.83 5.25
C ARG A 143 25.29 -1.16 6.53
N HIS A 144 24.93 -1.95 7.49
CA HIS A 144 24.70 -1.51 8.86
C HIS A 144 25.93 -1.71 9.71
#